data_767a519250d61bc7aec61ddd89c02022
#
_entry.id   767a519250d61bc7aec61ddd89c02022
#
_cell.length_a   1.000
_cell.length_b   1.000
_cell.length_c   1.000
_cell.angle_alpha   90.00
_cell.angle_beta   90.00
_cell.angle_gamma   90.00
#
_symmetry.space_group_name_H-M   'P 1'
#
loop_
_entity.id
_entity.type
_entity.pdbx_description
1 polymer ?
#
loop_
_entity_poly.entity_id
_entity_poly.type
_entity_poly.pdbx_seq_one_letter_code
_entity_poly.pdbx_strand_id
1 'polypeptide(L)'
;MTVNFSIKCNSLISFNFYRNSLDFYLRFYWIYGTWIVGLVPVHRGDLMVVVNVNLGIGYASSGVEYAQAYRSRLLKSMGRKQKNVFLDFMPDDTVYDMASNLGIPSDSVVWLYDYFRDSLVSSSVKKPIDFEKEWGTIDDSRSSEFRKYFGDENDFIVANLSRFNPSFVTSVEYVNAGCLVLKEYYSESIVYCRERFTPINGVATRYVREFYNTDGTLYLQEFIDDTKNSRFLYKGELYPTKETLFKLMMSKVLTNKDFVLLDRASGTAKALFSLKGSLKFRLGVVVHAEHFVPEGTKDCNILWNNFYDYVFRNSDKVNVFICSTELQSDILKKQIKHCYNKDIATYTIPVGYLEELKGKDLERDLAKLVTVSRLSSEKNLDILIESLATVKGKGYEFILDIYGEGSERIKLESLIKSKGLEDCIFLKGHIDVSDIYKDYSCYVSASQGEGFGLSLMEAVGSGLFLVGYDVNYGNPTFCKQGETGYLVPYVEGNREENVLSLADGIEKYLGTYLTLHRNRSSVYNLAKGYLKDKVKECWRSLLNDKSI
;
A
#
# COMPACT_ATOMS: atom_id res chain seq x y z
N MET A 1 48.67 1.09 -17.76
CA MET A 1 48.31 2.36 -17.10
C MET A 1 48.73 2.24 -15.65
N THR A 2 49.79 2.93 -15.27
CA THR A 2 50.30 2.94 -13.89
C THR A 2 49.59 4.07 -13.15
N VAL A 3 48.77 3.72 -12.17
CA VAL A 3 48.09 4.72 -11.32
C VAL A 3 48.78 4.70 -9.97
N ASN A 4 49.50 5.80 -9.63
CA ASN A 4 50.09 5.99 -8.32
C ASN A 4 49.01 6.48 -7.35
N PHE A 5 48.71 5.69 -6.33
CA PHE A 5 47.88 6.10 -5.20
C PHE A 5 48.72 6.17 -3.92
N SER A 6 48.69 7.32 -3.27
CA SER A 6 49.13 7.48 -1.89
C SER A 6 47.94 7.23 -0.97
N ILE A 7 47.94 6.14 -0.20
CA ILE A 7 46.86 5.79 0.73
C ILE A 7 47.39 5.91 2.16
N LYS A 8 46.76 6.78 2.95
CA LYS A 8 46.91 6.78 4.42
C LYS A 8 46.11 5.61 4.99
N CYS A 9 46.73 4.88 5.93
CA CYS A 9 46.18 3.70 6.60
C CYS A 9 44.72 3.82 7.04
N ASN A 10 43.96 2.69 6.88
CA ASN A 10 42.63 2.39 7.36
C ASN A 10 41.42 2.90 6.52
N SER A 11 41.31 2.47 5.27
CA SER A 11 40.05 2.53 4.56
C SER A 11 39.85 1.30 3.67
N LEU A 12 38.68 0.64 3.84
CA LEU A 12 38.18 -0.36 2.91
C LEU A 12 37.68 0.37 1.64
N ILE A 13 38.33 0.11 0.51
CA ILE A 13 37.86 0.60 -0.80
C ILE A 13 37.24 -0.58 -1.52
N SER A 14 35.94 -0.50 -1.81
CA SER A 14 35.21 -1.48 -2.61
C SER A 14 35.01 -0.95 -4.03
N PHE A 15 35.37 -1.74 -5.03
CA PHE A 15 35.06 -1.48 -6.43
C PHE A 15 34.12 -2.59 -6.93
N ASN A 16 33.00 -2.22 -7.54
CA ASN A 16 32.10 -3.14 -8.21
C ASN A 16 32.48 -3.25 -9.68
N PHE A 17 32.80 -4.45 -10.13
CA PHE A 17 32.93 -4.76 -11.54
C PHE A 17 31.82 -5.72 -11.95
N TYR A 18 30.96 -5.29 -12.87
CA TYR A 18 29.95 -6.15 -13.51
C TYR A 18 30.56 -6.79 -14.75
N ARG A 19 30.75 -8.10 -14.73
CA ARG A 19 30.82 -8.94 -15.93
C ARG A 19 30.35 -10.37 -15.60
N ASN A 20 29.24 -10.75 -16.22
CA ASN A 20 28.72 -12.14 -16.30
C ASN A 20 28.84 -13.02 -15.05
N SER A 21 27.80 -13.02 -14.22
CA SER A 21 27.39 -14.11 -13.29
C SER A 21 28.26 -14.48 -12.08
N LEU A 22 29.35 -13.80 -11.78
CA LEU A 22 30.14 -14.05 -10.58
C LEU A 22 30.59 -12.70 -9.98
N ASP A 23 30.05 -12.34 -8.81
CA ASP A 23 30.54 -11.18 -8.05
C ASP A 23 31.73 -11.59 -7.20
N PHE A 24 32.81 -10.85 -7.30
CA PHE A 24 33.98 -11.01 -6.46
C PHE A 24 34.25 -9.70 -5.71
N TYR A 25 34.59 -9.78 -4.42
CA TYR A 25 35.18 -8.68 -3.69
C TYR A 25 36.68 -8.82 -3.66
N LEU A 26 37.40 -7.72 -3.95
CA LEU A 26 38.84 -7.62 -3.72
C LEU A 26 39.06 -7.35 -2.23
N ARG A 27 39.64 -8.32 -1.51
CA ARG A 27 40.15 -8.10 -0.16
C ARG A 27 41.67 -7.87 -0.23
N PHE A 28 42.10 -6.75 0.30
CA PHE A 28 43.53 -6.40 0.43
C PHE A 28 44.01 -6.84 1.80
N TYR A 29 45.05 -7.65 1.81
CA TYR A 29 45.71 -8.10 3.03
C TYR A 29 47.13 -7.52 3.03
N TRP A 30 47.50 -6.84 4.10
CA TRP A 30 48.86 -6.41 4.33
C TRP A 30 49.57 -7.47 5.14
N ILE A 31 50.48 -8.24 4.52
CA ILE A 31 51.24 -9.33 5.17
C ILE A 31 52.75 -9.11 4.87
N TYR A 32 53.56 -9.00 5.90
CA TYR A 32 55.01 -8.86 5.82
C TYR A 32 55.51 -7.78 4.85
N GLY A 33 54.87 -6.61 4.86
CA GLY A 33 55.34 -5.50 4.01
C GLY A 33 54.87 -5.52 2.56
N THR A 34 53.97 -6.48 2.18
CA THR A 34 53.46 -6.62 0.82
C THR A 34 51.92 -6.69 0.83
N TRP A 35 51.30 -6.00 -0.14
CA TRP A 35 49.86 -6.11 -0.34
C TRP A 35 49.53 -7.35 -1.17
N ILE A 36 48.77 -8.25 -0.57
CA ILE A 36 48.20 -9.42 -1.28
C ILE A 36 46.73 -9.12 -1.58
N VAL A 37 46.36 -9.21 -2.85
CA VAL A 37 44.98 -9.05 -3.32
C VAL A 37 44.39 -10.44 -3.46
N GLY A 38 43.46 -10.76 -2.59
CA GLY A 38 42.68 -12.00 -2.68
C GLY A 38 41.31 -11.76 -3.34
N LEU A 39 41.00 -12.52 -4.37
CA LEU A 39 39.65 -12.61 -4.91
C LEU A 39 38.84 -13.53 -3.98
N VAL A 40 37.92 -12.94 -3.24
CA VAL A 40 36.99 -13.73 -2.43
C VAL A 40 35.70 -13.90 -3.24
N PRO A 41 35.35 -15.13 -3.62
CA PRO A 41 34.09 -15.37 -4.30
C PRO A 41 32.95 -14.99 -3.35
N VAL A 42 32.08 -14.11 -3.78
CA VAL A 42 30.81 -13.88 -3.08
C VAL A 42 29.92 -15.07 -3.41
N HIS A 43 29.77 -15.96 -2.46
CA HIS A 43 28.70 -16.91 -2.54
C HIS A 43 27.37 -16.14 -2.55
N ARG A 44 26.78 -15.88 -3.73
CA ARG A 44 25.40 -15.38 -3.90
C ARG A 44 24.37 -16.29 -3.24
N GLY A 45 24.81 -17.44 -2.70
CA GLY A 45 23.98 -18.54 -2.27
C GLY A 45 23.41 -18.47 -0.84
N ASP A 46 23.78 -17.52 0.02
CA ASP A 46 23.52 -17.73 1.45
C ASP A 46 22.59 -16.72 2.15
N LEU A 47 22.16 -15.69 1.49
CA LEU A 47 21.24 -14.71 2.12
C LEU A 47 19.82 -14.87 1.57
N MET A 48 18.89 -15.24 2.47
CA MET A 48 17.44 -15.19 2.24
C MET A 48 17.03 -13.79 1.77
N VAL A 49 16.34 -13.70 0.63
CA VAL A 49 15.69 -12.48 0.15
C VAL A 49 14.23 -12.52 0.55
N VAL A 50 13.72 -11.42 1.09
CA VAL A 50 12.29 -11.23 1.34
C VAL A 50 11.66 -10.67 0.06
N VAL A 51 10.70 -11.40 -0.50
CA VAL A 51 10.03 -11.02 -1.75
C VAL A 51 8.59 -10.64 -1.44
N ASN A 52 8.30 -9.34 -1.40
CA ASN A 52 6.97 -8.80 -1.17
C ASN A 52 6.22 -8.78 -2.51
N VAL A 53 5.02 -9.37 -2.58
CA VAL A 53 4.20 -9.43 -3.78
C VAL A 53 2.90 -8.68 -3.56
N ASN A 54 2.66 -7.66 -4.40
CA ASN A 54 1.42 -6.87 -4.43
C ASN A 54 0.94 -6.73 -5.89
N LEU A 55 -0.30 -6.29 -6.09
CA LEU A 55 -0.84 -6.03 -7.42
C LEU A 55 -0.29 -4.72 -7.98
N GLY A 56 -0.52 -3.61 -7.32
CA GLY A 56 -0.14 -2.30 -7.80
C GLY A 56 0.19 -1.32 -6.69
N ILE A 57 0.53 -0.12 -7.10
CA ILE A 57 0.82 1.04 -6.25
C ILE A 57 0.34 2.28 -6.99
N GLY A 58 -0.13 3.29 -6.29
CA GLY A 58 -0.65 4.51 -6.94
C GLY A 58 -0.55 5.73 -6.03
N TYR A 59 -0.96 6.89 -6.54
CA TYR A 59 -0.97 8.15 -5.76
C TYR A 59 -1.89 8.07 -4.54
N ALA A 60 -3.07 7.48 -4.69
CA ALA A 60 -4.00 7.23 -3.60
C ALA A 60 -3.84 5.78 -3.11
N SER A 61 -2.70 5.50 -2.49
CA SER A 61 -2.38 4.19 -1.95
C SER A 61 -3.32 3.78 -0.82
N SER A 62 -3.66 2.51 -0.76
CA SER A 62 -4.46 1.93 0.30
C SER A 62 -3.60 1.52 1.50
N GLY A 63 -4.24 1.13 2.60
CA GLY A 63 -3.54 0.63 3.78
C GLY A 63 -2.58 -0.54 3.50
N VAL A 64 -2.82 -1.32 2.43
CA VAL A 64 -1.95 -2.45 2.04
C VAL A 64 -0.61 -1.96 1.50
N GLU A 65 -0.60 -0.95 0.62
CA GLU A 65 0.61 -0.36 0.07
C GLU A 65 1.41 0.36 1.16
N TYR A 66 0.74 1.08 2.08
CA TYR A 66 1.39 1.66 3.26
C TYR A 66 2.00 0.58 4.17
N ALA A 67 1.29 -0.53 4.42
CA ALA A 67 1.81 -1.66 5.20
C ALA A 67 3.08 -2.26 4.56
N GLN A 68 3.07 -2.43 3.23
CA GLN A 68 4.24 -2.87 2.48
C GLN A 68 5.39 -1.88 2.58
N ALA A 69 5.11 -0.57 2.52
CA ALA A 69 6.12 0.47 2.66
C ALA A 69 6.73 0.49 4.07
N TYR A 70 5.92 0.39 5.13
CA TYR A 70 6.40 0.24 6.51
C TYR A 70 7.34 -0.95 6.65
N ARG A 71 6.92 -2.13 6.16
CA ARG A 71 7.73 -3.36 6.17
C ARG A 71 9.02 -3.19 5.38
N SER A 72 8.95 -2.59 4.20
CA SER A 72 10.11 -2.37 3.34
C SER A 72 11.18 -1.51 4.02
N ARG A 73 10.77 -0.42 4.70
CA ARG A 73 11.68 0.42 5.50
C ARG A 73 12.28 -0.34 6.68
N LEU A 74 11.50 -1.19 7.38
CA LEU A 74 12.02 -2.02 8.46
C LEU A 74 13.05 -3.03 7.94
N LEU A 75 12.75 -3.76 6.86
CA LEU A 75 13.67 -4.71 6.23
C LEU A 75 14.99 -4.04 5.84
N LYS A 76 14.92 -2.85 5.22
CA LYS A 76 16.11 -2.03 4.90
C LYS A 76 16.90 -1.69 6.17
N SER A 77 16.22 -1.25 7.24
CA SER A 77 16.87 -0.91 8.53
C SER A 77 17.52 -2.11 9.22
N MET A 78 17.11 -3.32 8.89
CA MET A 78 17.67 -4.59 9.37
C MET A 78 18.79 -5.14 8.46
N GLY A 79 19.14 -4.44 7.38
CA GLY A 79 20.09 -4.92 6.38
C GLY A 79 19.61 -6.16 5.60
N ARG A 80 18.30 -6.41 5.57
CA ARG A 80 17.74 -7.56 4.84
C ARG A 80 17.58 -7.20 3.36
N LYS A 81 18.02 -8.10 2.48
CA LYS A 81 17.76 -8.00 1.05
C LYS A 81 16.28 -8.22 0.79
N GLN A 82 15.71 -7.41 -0.08
CA GLN A 82 14.29 -7.49 -0.42
C GLN A 82 14.05 -7.22 -1.90
N LYS A 83 12.92 -7.72 -2.40
CA LYS A 83 12.32 -7.39 -3.69
C LYS A 83 10.87 -7.01 -3.45
N ASN A 84 10.39 -5.95 -4.10
CA ASN A 84 9.01 -5.50 -4.05
C ASN A 84 8.42 -5.69 -5.46
N VAL A 85 7.60 -6.71 -5.62
CA VAL A 85 7.06 -7.16 -6.90
C VAL A 85 5.68 -6.55 -7.10
N PHE A 86 5.46 -5.88 -8.25
CA PHE A 86 4.21 -5.28 -8.66
C PHE A 86 3.74 -5.84 -10.01
N LEU A 87 2.45 -6.11 -10.13
CA LEU A 87 1.87 -6.81 -11.28
C LEU A 87 1.02 -5.94 -12.19
N ASP A 88 0.44 -4.85 -11.66
CA ASP A 88 -0.47 -4.02 -12.44
C ASP A 88 0.29 -2.98 -13.26
N PHE A 89 -0.29 -2.62 -14.38
CA PHE A 89 0.21 -1.53 -15.20
C PHE A 89 -0.12 -0.19 -14.55
N MET A 90 0.88 0.69 -14.47
CA MET A 90 0.75 2.05 -13.93
C MET A 90 0.63 3.02 -15.11
N PRO A 91 -0.52 3.67 -15.29
CA PRO A 91 -0.78 4.50 -16.47
C PRO A 91 -0.27 5.94 -16.38
N ASP A 92 0.18 6.35 -15.18
CA ASP A 92 0.59 7.74 -14.93
C ASP A 92 2.11 7.88 -14.83
N ASP A 93 2.64 8.08 -13.62
CA ASP A 93 4.09 8.04 -13.38
C ASP A 93 4.58 6.60 -13.24
N THR A 94 5.90 6.40 -13.22
CA THR A 94 6.47 5.05 -13.16
C THR A 94 6.21 4.37 -11.81
N VAL A 95 6.17 3.05 -11.81
CA VAL A 95 6.09 2.25 -10.57
C VAL A 95 7.24 2.57 -9.60
N TYR A 96 8.40 2.98 -10.13
CA TYR A 96 9.59 3.35 -9.36
C TYR A 96 9.40 4.69 -8.63
N ASP A 97 8.78 5.67 -9.30
CA ASP A 97 8.45 6.97 -8.70
C ASP A 97 7.39 6.80 -7.61
N MET A 98 6.33 6.01 -7.91
CA MET A 98 5.27 5.68 -6.94
C MET A 98 5.84 4.98 -5.70
N ALA A 99 6.72 3.99 -5.89
CA ALA A 99 7.37 3.26 -4.81
C ALA A 99 8.25 4.18 -3.96
N SER A 100 9.06 5.02 -4.60
CA SER A 100 9.92 6.00 -3.92
C SER A 100 9.11 6.99 -3.09
N ASN A 101 7.99 7.47 -3.60
CA ASN A 101 7.09 8.37 -2.89
C ASN A 101 6.55 7.76 -1.58
N LEU A 102 6.31 6.44 -1.54
CA LEU A 102 5.94 5.71 -0.32
C LEU A 102 7.14 5.30 0.56
N GLY A 103 8.37 5.58 0.11
CA GLY A 103 9.61 5.21 0.82
C GLY A 103 10.00 3.73 0.64
N ILE A 104 9.50 3.07 -0.41
CA ILE A 104 9.99 1.77 -0.87
C ILE A 104 11.24 2.01 -1.73
N PRO A 105 12.39 1.35 -1.44
CA PRO A 105 13.60 1.55 -2.24
C PRO A 105 13.40 1.16 -3.71
N SER A 106 13.65 2.07 -4.63
CA SER A 106 13.45 1.85 -6.07
C SER A 106 14.29 0.71 -6.63
N ASP A 107 15.50 0.50 -6.09
CA ASP A 107 16.40 -0.60 -6.45
C ASP A 107 15.89 -1.99 -6.00
N SER A 108 14.86 -2.03 -5.17
CA SER A 108 14.19 -3.26 -4.74
C SER A 108 12.93 -3.58 -5.56
N VAL A 109 12.49 -2.68 -6.42
CA VAL A 109 11.27 -2.84 -7.21
C VAL A 109 11.49 -3.83 -8.36
N VAL A 110 10.52 -4.72 -8.55
CA VAL A 110 10.44 -5.63 -9.70
C VAL A 110 9.05 -5.48 -10.29
N TRP A 111 8.96 -4.98 -11.50
CA TRP A 111 7.68 -4.76 -12.15
C TRP A 111 7.45 -5.79 -13.27
N LEU A 112 6.24 -6.33 -13.34
CA LEU A 112 5.91 -7.40 -14.31
C LEU A 112 6.18 -6.97 -15.75
N TYR A 113 5.85 -5.72 -16.08
CA TYR A 113 5.86 -5.25 -17.47
C TYR A 113 7.24 -4.89 -17.98
N ASP A 114 8.20 -4.47 -17.14
CA ASP A 114 9.56 -4.20 -17.60
C ASP A 114 10.58 -5.29 -17.23
N TYR A 115 10.15 -6.30 -16.47
CA TYR A 115 11.02 -7.44 -16.12
C TYR A 115 11.60 -8.16 -17.35
N PHE A 116 10.86 -8.16 -18.44
CA PHE A 116 11.23 -8.80 -19.70
C PHE A 116 11.87 -7.85 -20.72
N ARG A 117 11.96 -6.56 -20.39
CA ARG A 117 12.58 -5.51 -21.19
C ARG A 117 14.11 -5.58 -21.06
N ASP A 118 14.82 -5.00 -22.03
CA ASP A 118 16.28 -4.85 -22.03
C ASP A 118 16.79 -3.85 -20.96
N SER A 119 15.94 -2.93 -20.48
CA SER A 119 16.23 -1.99 -19.41
C SER A 119 14.98 -1.70 -18.55
N LEU A 120 15.17 -1.22 -17.32
CA LEU A 120 14.05 -0.79 -16.49
C LEU A 120 13.39 0.47 -17.06
N VAL A 121 12.10 0.61 -16.80
CA VAL A 121 11.38 1.86 -17.10
C VAL A 121 11.83 2.93 -16.11
N SER A 122 12.12 4.12 -16.60
CA SER A 122 12.50 5.28 -15.79
C SER A 122 11.59 6.48 -16.10
N SER A 123 11.64 7.49 -15.23
CA SER A 123 10.86 8.72 -15.40
C SER A 123 11.17 9.38 -16.74
N SER A 124 10.16 9.94 -17.37
CA SER A 124 10.32 10.67 -18.63
C SER A 124 11.16 11.94 -18.42
N VAL A 125 11.95 12.27 -19.43
CA VAL A 125 12.69 13.54 -19.53
C VAL A 125 12.16 14.43 -20.68
N LYS A 126 11.11 13.98 -21.38
CA LYS A 126 10.44 14.75 -22.44
C LYS A 126 9.75 15.98 -21.86
N LYS A 127 10.01 17.13 -22.42
CA LYS A 127 9.44 18.42 -21.99
C LYS A 127 8.37 18.90 -22.98
N PRO A 128 7.46 19.79 -22.58
CA PRO A 128 6.49 20.40 -23.50
C PRO A 128 7.13 20.99 -24.75
N ILE A 129 8.27 21.66 -24.61
CA ILE A 129 9.01 22.26 -25.75
C ILE A 129 9.48 21.23 -26.79
N ASP A 130 9.67 19.97 -26.43
CA ASP A 130 10.05 18.93 -27.39
C ASP A 130 8.88 18.60 -28.32
N PHE A 131 7.66 18.67 -27.80
CA PHE A 131 6.42 18.46 -28.54
C PHE A 131 6.02 19.68 -29.35
N GLU A 132 6.31 20.91 -28.88
CA GLU A 132 6.12 22.13 -29.68
C GLU A 132 6.95 22.11 -30.97
N LYS A 133 8.16 21.56 -30.92
CA LYS A 133 9.01 21.39 -32.11
C LYS A 133 8.42 20.37 -33.09
N GLU A 134 7.71 19.38 -32.58
CA GLU A 134 7.15 18.27 -33.36
C GLU A 134 5.74 18.58 -33.90
N TRP A 135 4.89 19.20 -33.06
CA TRP A 135 3.48 19.47 -33.38
C TRP A 135 3.18 20.92 -33.81
N GLY A 136 4.12 21.83 -33.60
CA GLY A 136 3.90 23.28 -33.73
C GLY A 136 3.35 23.87 -32.43
N THR A 137 2.83 25.10 -32.53
CA THR A 137 2.32 25.85 -31.36
C THR A 137 1.22 25.07 -30.63
N ILE A 138 1.33 24.98 -29.30
CA ILE A 138 0.31 24.40 -28.42
C ILE A 138 -0.90 25.33 -28.36
N ASP A 139 -2.10 24.77 -28.44
CA ASP A 139 -3.35 25.54 -28.50
C ASP A 139 -3.97 25.76 -27.11
N ASP A 140 -3.86 24.79 -26.18
CA ASP A 140 -4.37 24.88 -24.81
C ASP A 140 -3.35 24.27 -23.82
N SER A 141 -3.14 24.93 -22.69
CA SER A 141 -2.21 24.48 -21.64
C SER A 141 -2.84 24.63 -20.27
N ARG A 142 -2.86 23.54 -19.50
CA ARG A 142 -3.38 23.43 -18.14
C ARG A 142 -2.28 22.94 -17.20
N SER A 143 -2.57 22.93 -15.91
CA SER A 143 -1.60 22.53 -14.88
C SER A 143 -1.13 21.07 -14.99
N SER A 144 -1.94 20.19 -15.59
CA SER A 144 -1.66 18.74 -15.68
C SER A 144 -1.50 18.23 -17.12
N GLU A 145 -1.81 19.04 -18.13
CA GLU A 145 -1.82 18.63 -19.54
C GLU A 145 -1.69 19.82 -20.47
N PHE A 146 -1.32 19.55 -21.74
CA PHE A 146 -1.45 20.51 -22.84
C PHE A 146 -1.97 19.82 -24.11
N ARG A 147 -2.60 20.59 -24.99
CA ARG A 147 -3.31 20.09 -26.17
C ARG A 147 -2.90 20.77 -27.45
N LYS A 148 -2.92 20.00 -28.51
CA LYS A 148 -2.81 20.46 -29.92
C LYS A 148 -4.00 19.95 -30.73
N TYR A 149 -4.75 20.84 -31.33
CA TYR A 149 -5.89 20.54 -32.21
C TYR A 149 -5.48 20.47 -33.70
N PHE A 150 -6.16 19.61 -34.47
CA PHE A 150 -5.91 19.39 -35.88
C PHE A 150 -7.22 19.52 -36.66
N GLY A 151 -7.54 20.72 -37.11
CA GLY A 151 -8.71 20.98 -37.91
C GLY A 151 -9.97 21.33 -37.14
N ASP A 152 -10.50 20.42 -36.36
CA ASP A 152 -11.67 20.65 -35.49
C ASP A 152 -11.41 20.26 -34.01
N GLU A 153 -12.40 20.52 -33.14
CA GLU A 153 -12.30 20.27 -31.71
C GLU A 153 -12.31 18.78 -31.35
N ASN A 154 -12.60 17.88 -32.28
CA ASN A 154 -12.69 16.44 -32.07
C ASN A 154 -11.39 15.71 -32.43
N ASP A 155 -10.48 16.37 -33.14
CA ASP A 155 -9.19 15.82 -33.55
C ASP A 155 -8.06 16.55 -32.83
N PHE A 156 -7.49 15.93 -31.83
CA PHE A 156 -6.45 16.55 -31.01
C PHE A 156 -5.50 15.54 -30.38
N ILE A 157 -4.36 16.04 -29.95
CA ILE A 157 -3.38 15.31 -29.15
C ILE A 157 -3.33 15.95 -27.76
N VAL A 158 -3.28 15.11 -26.69
CA VAL A 158 -3.09 15.54 -25.31
C VAL A 158 -1.80 14.97 -24.78
N ALA A 159 -0.92 15.83 -24.28
CA ALA A 159 0.23 15.41 -23.52
C ALA A 159 -0.03 15.60 -22.02
N ASN A 160 0.08 14.52 -21.26
CA ASN A 160 -0.13 14.48 -19.81
C ASN A 160 1.19 14.69 -19.08
N LEU A 161 1.18 15.59 -18.10
CA LEU A 161 2.35 15.92 -17.29
C LEU A 161 2.45 14.99 -16.08
N SER A 162 3.67 14.71 -15.65
CA SER A 162 3.93 13.98 -14.40
C SER A 162 3.38 14.74 -13.20
N ARG A 163 2.73 14.02 -12.29
CA ARG A 163 2.26 14.62 -11.02
C ARG A 163 3.41 14.86 -10.05
N PHE A 164 4.49 14.08 -10.13
CA PHE A 164 5.68 14.28 -9.29
C PHE A 164 6.57 15.40 -9.82
N ASN A 165 6.62 15.59 -11.14
CA ASN A 165 7.38 16.67 -11.75
C ASN A 165 6.67 17.21 -13.02
N PRO A 166 5.80 18.21 -12.87
CA PRO A 166 5.01 18.78 -13.99
C PRO A 166 5.82 19.39 -15.14
N SER A 167 7.16 19.39 -15.04
CA SER A 167 8.04 19.81 -16.14
C SER A 167 8.20 18.73 -17.23
N PHE A 168 7.74 17.49 -16.98
CA PHE A 168 7.92 16.36 -17.87
C PHE A 168 6.60 15.72 -18.29
N VAL A 169 6.55 15.26 -19.55
CA VAL A 169 5.41 14.55 -20.14
C VAL A 169 5.57 13.06 -19.87
N THR A 170 4.57 12.43 -19.25
CA THR A 170 4.55 10.98 -18.98
C THR A 170 3.87 10.19 -20.09
N SER A 171 2.83 10.76 -20.71
CA SER A 171 2.07 10.10 -21.77
C SER A 171 1.48 11.09 -22.77
N VAL A 172 1.19 10.57 -23.95
CA VAL A 172 0.52 11.32 -25.02
C VAL A 172 -0.68 10.51 -25.51
N GLU A 173 -1.83 11.16 -25.61
CA GLU A 173 -3.09 10.63 -26.10
C GLU A 173 -3.44 11.22 -27.46
N TYR A 174 -3.80 10.36 -28.41
CA TYR A 174 -4.23 10.74 -29.75
C TYR A 174 -5.73 10.50 -29.86
N VAL A 175 -6.48 11.57 -30.07
CA VAL A 175 -7.94 11.56 -30.19
C VAL A 175 -8.30 11.88 -31.62
N ASN A 176 -9.14 11.04 -32.24
CA ASN A 176 -9.66 11.21 -33.59
C ASN A 176 -11.19 11.07 -33.56
N ALA A 177 -11.90 12.01 -34.19
CA ALA A 177 -13.36 12.09 -34.18
C ALA A 177 -13.95 11.95 -32.75
N GLY A 178 -13.32 12.60 -31.76
CA GLY A 178 -13.73 12.58 -30.37
C GLY A 178 -13.44 11.26 -29.59
N CYS A 179 -12.80 10.29 -30.25
CA CYS A 179 -12.46 9.00 -29.62
C CYS A 179 -10.94 8.85 -29.45
N LEU A 180 -10.51 8.43 -28.27
CA LEU A 180 -9.11 8.03 -28.03
C LEU A 180 -8.80 6.80 -28.88
N VAL A 181 -7.73 6.88 -29.70
CA VAL A 181 -7.30 5.80 -30.60
C VAL A 181 -5.94 5.22 -30.21
N LEU A 182 -5.05 6.05 -29.64
CA LEU A 182 -3.71 5.64 -29.24
C LEU A 182 -3.30 6.41 -27.98
N LYS A 183 -2.61 5.73 -27.06
CA LYS A 183 -1.90 6.37 -25.96
C LYS A 183 -0.48 5.84 -25.91
N GLU A 184 0.50 6.74 -25.83
CA GLU A 184 1.92 6.43 -25.73
C GLU A 184 2.44 6.84 -24.37
N TYR A 185 3.32 6.01 -23.81
CA TYR A 185 3.97 6.24 -22.51
C TYR A 185 5.48 6.32 -22.71
N TYR A 186 6.10 7.26 -22.02
CA TYR A 186 7.51 7.56 -22.17
C TYR A 186 8.35 7.06 -20.98
N SER A 187 9.50 6.45 -21.32
CA SER A 187 10.61 6.18 -20.41
C SER A 187 11.82 6.94 -20.92
N GLU A 188 12.37 7.83 -20.10
CA GLU A 188 13.33 8.83 -20.59
C GLU A 188 12.77 9.62 -21.78
N SER A 189 13.35 9.47 -22.95
CA SER A 189 12.88 10.16 -24.18
C SER A 189 12.19 9.23 -25.19
N ILE A 190 12.01 7.95 -24.87
CA ILE A 190 11.51 6.92 -25.78
C ILE A 190 10.15 6.39 -25.37
N VAL A 191 9.34 5.98 -26.33
CA VAL A 191 8.07 5.29 -26.10
C VAL A 191 8.36 3.85 -25.67
N TYR A 192 8.01 3.51 -24.41
CA TYR A 192 8.17 2.14 -23.92
C TYR A 192 6.88 1.33 -23.98
N CYS A 193 5.72 2.00 -24.06
CA CYS A 193 4.42 1.33 -24.11
C CYS A 193 3.45 2.11 -25.00
N ARG A 194 2.64 1.38 -25.78
CA ARG A 194 1.51 1.89 -26.55
C ARG A 194 0.25 1.15 -26.18
N GLU A 195 -0.82 1.89 -25.91
CA GLU A 195 -2.18 1.36 -25.81
C GLU A 195 -2.98 1.76 -27.03
N ARG A 196 -3.65 0.79 -27.66
CA ARG A 196 -4.52 1.03 -28.82
C ARG A 196 -5.96 0.80 -28.44
N PHE A 197 -6.80 1.71 -28.94
CA PHE A 197 -8.22 1.74 -28.64
C PHE A 197 -9.04 1.64 -29.93
N THR A 198 -10.24 1.10 -29.78
CA THR A 198 -11.28 1.11 -30.82
C THR A 198 -12.57 1.61 -30.19
N PRO A 199 -13.39 2.41 -30.91
CA PRO A 199 -14.69 2.83 -30.40
C PRO A 199 -15.67 1.65 -30.42
N ILE A 200 -16.18 1.29 -29.24
CA ILE A 200 -17.29 0.33 -29.09
C ILE A 200 -18.45 1.08 -28.43
N ASN A 201 -19.57 1.22 -29.15
CA ASN A 201 -20.74 2.01 -28.71
C ASN A 201 -20.37 3.46 -28.29
N GLY A 202 -19.45 4.10 -28.99
CA GLY A 202 -19.00 5.46 -28.71
C GLY A 202 -18.01 5.58 -27.52
N VAL A 203 -17.61 4.45 -26.92
CA VAL A 203 -16.62 4.42 -25.82
C VAL A 203 -15.30 3.88 -26.34
N ALA A 204 -14.20 4.62 -26.12
CA ALA A 204 -12.85 4.17 -26.43
C ALA A 204 -12.51 2.91 -25.62
N THR A 205 -12.44 1.78 -26.29
CA THR A 205 -12.19 0.47 -25.65
C THR A 205 -10.79 0.00 -26.03
N ARG A 206 -9.93 -0.20 -25.02
CA ARG A 206 -8.57 -0.71 -25.23
C ARG A 206 -8.63 -2.19 -25.58
N TYR A 207 -7.94 -2.58 -26.67
CA TYR A 207 -7.87 -3.97 -27.13
C TYR A 207 -6.46 -4.54 -27.13
N VAL A 208 -5.40 -3.71 -27.17
CA VAL A 208 -4.01 -4.15 -27.09
C VAL A 208 -3.13 -3.14 -26.37
N ARG A 209 -2.15 -3.65 -25.65
CA ARG A 209 -1.02 -2.89 -25.10
C ARG A 209 0.28 -3.52 -25.59
N GLU A 210 1.16 -2.71 -26.13
CA GLU A 210 2.42 -3.11 -26.75
C GLU A 210 3.59 -2.51 -25.98
N PHE A 211 4.60 -3.33 -25.67
CA PHE A 211 5.77 -2.89 -24.88
C PHE A 211 7.05 -3.05 -25.70
N TYR A 212 7.88 -2.01 -25.67
CA TYR A 212 9.05 -1.86 -26.54
C TYR A 212 10.34 -1.80 -25.75
N ASN A 213 11.39 -2.44 -26.28
CA ASN A 213 12.77 -2.29 -25.87
C ASN A 213 13.31 -0.88 -26.17
N THR A 214 14.51 -0.58 -25.69
CA THR A 214 15.17 0.72 -25.92
C THR A 214 15.45 1.00 -27.39
N ASP A 215 15.63 -0.04 -28.20
CA ASP A 215 15.83 0.04 -29.65
C ASP A 215 14.53 0.12 -30.47
N GLY A 216 13.37 0.17 -29.79
CA GLY A 216 12.05 0.22 -30.41
C GLY A 216 11.51 -1.14 -30.86
N THR A 217 12.19 -2.25 -30.58
CA THR A 217 11.67 -3.59 -30.89
C THR A 217 10.60 -4.00 -29.88
N LEU A 218 9.53 -4.63 -30.38
CA LEU A 218 8.43 -5.14 -29.58
C LEU A 218 8.85 -6.40 -28.82
N TYR A 219 8.71 -6.40 -27.47
CA TYR A 219 9.07 -7.58 -26.67
C TYR A 219 7.88 -8.27 -26.00
N LEU A 220 6.81 -7.51 -25.68
CA LEU A 220 5.62 -8.03 -24.99
C LEU A 220 4.36 -7.38 -25.55
N GLN A 221 3.32 -8.17 -25.79
CA GLN A 221 1.97 -7.67 -26.12
C GLN A 221 0.97 -8.20 -25.10
N GLU A 222 0.04 -7.35 -24.68
CA GLU A 222 -1.12 -7.70 -23.87
C GLU A 222 -2.38 -7.46 -24.70
N PHE A 223 -3.07 -8.53 -25.08
CA PHE A 223 -4.37 -8.49 -25.75
C PHE A 223 -5.48 -8.50 -24.70
N ILE A 224 -6.44 -7.61 -24.83
CA ILE A 224 -7.51 -7.41 -23.86
C ILE A 224 -8.82 -7.68 -24.58
N ASP A 225 -9.61 -8.63 -24.09
CA ASP A 225 -10.91 -8.96 -24.65
C ASP A 225 -12.03 -8.10 -24.06
N ASP A 226 -13.25 -8.23 -24.61
CA ASP A 226 -14.44 -7.46 -24.21
C ASP A 226 -14.82 -7.66 -22.74
N THR A 227 -14.40 -8.78 -22.15
CA THR A 227 -14.60 -9.09 -20.73
C THR A 227 -13.46 -8.57 -19.83
N LYS A 228 -12.53 -7.79 -20.40
CA LYS A 228 -11.34 -7.23 -19.76
C LYS A 228 -10.32 -8.28 -19.27
N ASN A 229 -10.39 -9.50 -19.80
CA ASN A 229 -9.35 -10.50 -19.56
C ASN A 229 -8.15 -10.23 -20.47
N SER A 230 -6.96 -10.42 -19.92
CA SER A 230 -5.70 -10.18 -20.63
C SER A 230 -5.03 -11.50 -21.02
N ARG A 231 -4.51 -11.54 -22.27
CA ARG A 231 -3.61 -12.60 -22.77
C ARG A 231 -2.32 -11.96 -23.22
N PHE A 232 -1.20 -12.63 -23.01
CA PHE A 232 0.11 -12.03 -23.26
C PHE A 232 0.88 -12.84 -24.28
N LEU A 233 1.52 -12.17 -25.23
CA LEU A 233 2.45 -12.77 -26.17
C LEU A 233 3.87 -12.30 -25.83
N TYR A 234 4.75 -13.26 -25.47
CA TYR A 234 6.15 -13.01 -25.17
C TYR A 234 7.04 -14.04 -25.86
N LYS A 235 8.00 -13.59 -26.68
CA LYS A 235 8.90 -14.46 -27.46
C LYS A 235 8.20 -15.55 -28.30
N GLY A 236 7.05 -15.21 -28.88
CA GLY A 236 6.26 -16.14 -29.70
C GLY A 236 5.40 -17.12 -28.88
N GLU A 237 5.47 -17.12 -27.57
CA GLU A 237 4.65 -17.95 -26.68
C GLU A 237 3.47 -17.17 -26.13
N LEU A 238 2.29 -17.82 -26.11
CA LEU A 238 1.05 -17.24 -25.60
C LEU A 238 0.85 -17.62 -24.12
N TYR A 239 0.73 -16.62 -23.27
CA TYR A 239 0.39 -16.73 -21.84
C TYR A 239 -1.07 -16.35 -21.65
N PRO A 240 -1.97 -17.28 -21.34
CA PRO A 240 -3.42 -17.07 -21.39
C PRO A 240 -3.95 -16.12 -20.29
N THR A 241 -3.16 -15.81 -19.28
CA THR A 241 -3.54 -14.90 -18.19
C THR A 241 -2.33 -14.14 -17.64
N LYS A 242 -2.56 -13.00 -16.98
CA LYS A 242 -1.52 -12.29 -16.22
C LYS A 242 -0.84 -13.19 -15.19
N GLU A 243 -1.59 -14.09 -14.58
CA GLU A 243 -1.07 -15.04 -13.60
C GLU A 243 -0.04 -16.01 -14.22
N THR A 244 -0.24 -16.45 -15.47
CA THR A 244 0.73 -17.32 -16.16
C THR A 244 2.02 -16.60 -16.53
N LEU A 245 1.94 -15.34 -16.93
CA LEU A 245 3.11 -14.48 -17.16
C LEU A 245 3.83 -14.18 -15.84
N PHE A 246 3.09 -13.89 -14.77
CA PHE A 246 3.64 -13.72 -13.42
C PHE A 246 4.35 -14.97 -12.94
N LYS A 247 3.80 -16.16 -13.17
CA LYS A 247 4.46 -17.44 -12.85
C LYS A 247 5.80 -17.56 -13.56
N LEU A 248 5.86 -17.21 -14.86
CA LEU A 248 7.12 -17.20 -15.61
C LEU A 248 8.15 -16.27 -14.97
N MET A 249 7.75 -15.03 -14.65
CA MET A 249 8.63 -14.07 -13.98
C MET A 249 9.14 -14.63 -12.64
N MET A 250 8.24 -15.11 -11.78
CA MET A 250 8.61 -15.58 -10.45
C MET A 250 9.49 -16.84 -10.49
N SER A 251 9.34 -17.69 -11.51
CA SER A 251 10.25 -18.84 -11.70
C SER A 251 11.72 -18.43 -11.92
N LYS A 252 11.96 -17.20 -12.37
CA LYS A 252 13.29 -16.62 -12.59
C LYS A 252 13.73 -15.70 -11.44
N VAL A 253 12.78 -15.08 -10.73
CA VAL A 253 13.03 -14.17 -9.60
C VAL A 253 13.36 -14.92 -8.32
N LEU A 254 12.70 -16.08 -8.08
CA LEU A 254 12.79 -16.82 -6.83
C LEU A 254 13.90 -17.86 -6.81
N THR A 255 14.42 -18.07 -5.59
CA THR A 255 15.32 -19.16 -5.22
C THR A 255 14.69 -20.01 -4.11
N ASN A 256 15.29 -21.19 -3.85
CA ASN A 256 14.82 -22.10 -2.79
C ASN A 256 14.96 -21.52 -1.36
N LYS A 257 15.70 -20.43 -1.19
CA LYS A 257 15.97 -19.81 0.13
C LYS A 257 15.10 -18.60 0.42
N ASP A 258 14.35 -18.12 -0.55
CA ASP A 258 13.60 -16.88 -0.44
C ASP A 258 12.36 -17.04 0.44
N PHE A 259 11.96 -15.93 1.05
CA PHE A 259 10.71 -15.83 1.79
C PHE A 259 9.76 -14.88 1.05
N VAL A 260 8.74 -15.45 0.43
CA VAL A 260 7.71 -14.69 -0.30
C VAL A 260 6.63 -14.24 0.68
N LEU A 261 6.32 -12.97 0.69
CA LEU A 261 5.22 -12.37 1.44
C LEU A 261 4.16 -11.89 0.45
N LEU A 262 2.99 -12.49 0.54
CA LEU A 262 1.88 -12.23 -0.34
C LEU A 262 0.91 -11.25 0.31
N ASP A 263 0.88 -10.01 -0.18
CA ASP A 263 -0.01 -8.95 0.31
C ASP A 263 -1.40 -8.99 -0.35
N ARG A 264 -1.45 -9.39 -1.61
CA ARG A 264 -2.69 -9.56 -2.37
C ARG A 264 -2.72 -10.97 -2.97
N ALA A 265 -3.60 -11.83 -2.45
CA ALA A 265 -3.65 -13.24 -2.83
C ALA A 265 -4.40 -13.48 -4.16
N SER A 266 -5.37 -12.62 -4.49
CA SER A 266 -6.13 -12.73 -5.74
C SER A 266 -5.22 -12.57 -6.97
N GLY A 267 -5.31 -13.50 -7.93
CA GLY A 267 -4.51 -13.47 -9.15
C GLY A 267 -3.03 -13.81 -9.00
N THR A 268 -2.56 -14.16 -7.81
CA THR A 268 -1.13 -14.42 -7.53
C THR A 268 -0.88 -15.75 -6.82
N ALA A 269 -1.76 -16.13 -5.89
CA ALA A 269 -1.56 -17.29 -5.03
C ALA A 269 -1.44 -18.62 -5.80
N LYS A 270 -2.26 -18.84 -6.83
CA LYS A 270 -2.26 -20.06 -7.63
C LYS A 270 -0.94 -20.26 -8.37
N ALA A 271 -0.36 -19.17 -8.93
CA ALA A 271 0.96 -19.21 -9.56
C ALA A 271 2.05 -19.62 -8.56
N LEU A 272 2.06 -18.99 -7.37
CA LEU A 272 3.04 -19.31 -6.32
C LEU A 272 2.87 -20.74 -5.80
N PHE A 273 1.64 -21.21 -5.57
CA PHE A 273 1.38 -22.59 -5.17
C PHE A 273 1.87 -23.62 -6.21
N SER A 274 1.69 -23.29 -7.50
CA SER A 274 2.22 -24.13 -8.59
C SER A 274 3.75 -24.17 -8.58
N LEU A 275 4.43 -23.06 -8.26
CA LEU A 275 5.89 -23.02 -8.20
C LEU A 275 6.45 -23.77 -6.98
N LYS A 276 5.72 -23.88 -5.87
CA LYS A 276 6.14 -24.69 -4.70
C LYS A 276 6.34 -26.17 -5.01
N GLY A 277 5.81 -26.66 -6.11
CA GLY A 277 6.10 -28.03 -6.60
C GLY A 277 7.54 -28.20 -7.09
N SER A 278 8.18 -27.13 -7.56
CA SER A 278 9.54 -27.15 -8.13
C SER A 278 10.56 -26.33 -7.32
N LEU A 279 10.10 -25.36 -6.53
CA LEU A 279 10.93 -24.49 -5.70
C LEU A 279 10.52 -24.59 -4.24
N LYS A 280 11.51 -24.64 -3.33
CA LYS A 280 11.29 -24.80 -1.88
C LYS A 280 11.31 -23.48 -1.10
N PHE A 281 10.83 -22.39 -1.69
CA PHE A 281 10.73 -21.10 -0.99
C PHE A 281 9.68 -21.14 0.14
N ARG A 282 9.86 -20.31 1.16
CA ARG A 282 8.85 -20.10 2.20
C ARG A 282 7.79 -19.12 1.70
N LEU A 283 6.53 -19.34 2.07
CA LEU A 283 5.41 -18.49 1.69
C LEU A 283 4.64 -18.03 2.92
N GLY A 284 4.61 -16.72 3.15
CA GLY A 284 3.75 -16.06 4.10
C GLY A 284 2.62 -15.32 3.39
N VAL A 285 1.42 -15.33 3.98
CA VAL A 285 0.27 -14.56 3.51
C VAL A 285 -0.06 -13.51 4.56
N VAL A 286 -0.10 -12.24 4.15
CA VAL A 286 -0.47 -11.12 5.04
C VAL A 286 -1.97 -10.88 4.95
N VAL A 287 -2.64 -10.88 6.11
CA VAL A 287 -4.09 -10.70 6.22
C VAL A 287 -4.37 -9.25 6.63
N HIS A 288 -4.61 -8.39 5.64
CA HIS A 288 -4.75 -6.94 5.82
C HIS A 288 -6.16 -6.47 6.21
N ALA A 289 -7.18 -7.21 5.80
CA ALA A 289 -8.58 -6.84 6.00
C ALA A 289 -9.30 -7.84 6.88
N GLU A 290 -10.55 -7.57 7.21
CA GLU A 290 -11.42 -8.57 7.79
C GLU A 290 -11.51 -9.77 6.87
N HIS A 291 -11.20 -10.96 7.39
CA HIS A 291 -10.96 -12.13 6.56
C HIS A 291 -12.23 -12.96 6.30
N PHE A 292 -13.34 -12.59 6.93
CA PHE A 292 -14.65 -13.23 6.74
C PHE A 292 -15.75 -12.19 6.98
N VAL A 293 -16.98 -12.54 6.60
CA VAL A 293 -18.19 -11.74 6.83
C VAL A 293 -18.95 -12.39 7.99
N PRO A 294 -19.02 -11.76 9.17
CA PRO A 294 -19.65 -12.34 10.37
C PRO A 294 -21.10 -12.73 10.14
N GLU A 295 -21.91 -11.84 9.54
CA GLU A 295 -23.34 -12.01 9.32
C GLU A 295 -23.66 -13.16 8.35
N GLY A 296 -22.76 -13.44 7.40
CA GLY A 296 -22.86 -14.54 6.44
C GLY A 296 -22.31 -15.86 6.94
N THR A 297 -21.75 -15.88 8.16
CA THR A 297 -21.07 -17.05 8.73
C THR A 297 -22.03 -17.82 9.65
N LYS A 298 -22.26 -19.11 9.35
CA LYS A 298 -23.07 -20.02 10.17
C LYS A 298 -22.33 -21.33 10.33
N ASP A 299 -22.09 -21.73 11.57
CA ASP A 299 -21.40 -22.99 11.93
C ASP A 299 -20.08 -23.17 11.16
N CYS A 300 -19.96 -24.25 10.38
CA CYS A 300 -18.78 -24.53 9.53
C CYS A 300 -18.80 -23.78 8.19
N ASN A 301 -19.85 -23.06 7.87
CA ASN A 301 -19.98 -22.30 6.63
C ASN A 301 -19.53 -20.85 6.86
N ILE A 302 -18.23 -20.63 6.80
CA ILE A 302 -17.67 -19.29 6.92
C ILE A 302 -17.73 -18.62 5.54
N LEU A 303 -18.36 -17.44 5.49
CA LEU A 303 -18.31 -16.59 4.31
C LEU A 303 -16.96 -15.85 4.30
N TRP A 304 -15.96 -16.49 3.70
CA TRP A 304 -14.65 -15.90 3.58
C TRP A 304 -14.66 -14.66 2.70
N ASN A 305 -13.85 -13.68 3.06
CA ASN A 305 -13.58 -12.58 2.15
C ASN A 305 -12.90 -13.12 0.88
N ASN A 306 -13.37 -12.70 -0.28
CA ASN A 306 -12.92 -13.18 -1.60
C ASN A 306 -11.40 -13.01 -1.82
N PHE A 307 -10.76 -12.08 -1.12
CA PHE A 307 -9.32 -11.92 -1.19
C PHE A 307 -8.54 -13.09 -0.59
N TYR A 308 -9.15 -13.88 0.33
CA TYR A 308 -8.45 -14.90 1.09
C TYR A 308 -9.02 -16.31 0.92
N ASP A 309 -10.25 -16.48 0.42
CA ASP A 309 -10.93 -17.79 0.33
C ASP A 309 -10.02 -18.87 -0.29
N TYR A 310 -9.39 -18.55 -1.41
CA TYR A 310 -8.52 -19.49 -2.11
C TYR A 310 -7.30 -19.92 -1.30
N VAL A 311 -6.64 -19.02 -0.58
CA VAL A 311 -5.47 -19.34 0.23
C VAL A 311 -5.84 -20.08 1.52
N PHE A 312 -7.01 -19.80 2.11
CA PHE A 312 -7.48 -20.52 3.30
C PHE A 312 -7.85 -21.97 3.00
N ARG A 313 -8.52 -22.23 1.88
CA ARG A 313 -8.79 -23.61 1.40
C ARG A 313 -7.51 -24.39 1.14
N ASN A 314 -6.46 -23.71 0.70
CA ASN A 314 -5.13 -24.27 0.40
C ASN A 314 -4.09 -23.92 1.48
N SER A 315 -4.49 -23.79 2.74
CA SER A 315 -3.61 -23.36 3.82
C SER A 315 -2.41 -24.28 4.07
N ASP A 316 -2.49 -25.54 3.66
CA ASP A 316 -1.36 -26.51 3.65
C ASP A 316 -0.18 -26.08 2.76
N LYS A 317 -0.40 -25.19 1.79
CA LYS A 317 0.65 -24.64 0.91
C LYS A 317 1.28 -23.36 1.46
N VAL A 318 0.71 -22.80 2.53
CA VAL A 318 1.19 -21.56 3.18
C VAL A 318 2.02 -21.96 4.40
N ASN A 319 3.21 -21.38 4.54
CA ASN A 319 4.06 -21.64 5.70
C ASN A 319 3.58 -20.87 6.93
N VAL A 320 3.09 -19.64 6.74
CA VAL A 320 2.64 -18.79 7.84
C VAL A 320 1.62 -17.76 7.38
N PHE A 321 0.61 -17.49 8.20
CA PHE A 321 -0.27 -16.35 8.04
C PHE A 321 0.17 -15.23 8.98
N ILE A 322 0.26 -14.02 8.46
CA ILE A 322 0.67 -12.83 9.22
C ILE A 322 -0.58 -11.98 9.43
N CYS A 323 -1.02 -11.91 10.67
CA CYS A 323 -2.17 -11.11 11.10
C CYS A 323 -1.68 -9.82 11.76
N SER A 324 -2.45 -8.74 11.63
CA SER A 324 -2.08 -7.45 12.22
C SER A 324 -2.40 -7.32 13.71
N THR A 325 -3.30 -8.16 14.21
CA THR A 325 -3.75 -8.18 15.62
C THR A 325 -3.83 -9.60 16.15
N GLU A 326 -3.68 -9.78 17.47
CA GLU A 326 -3.85 -11.08 18.13
C GLU A 326 -5.26 -11.62 17.93
N LEU A 327 -6.28 -10.74 18.05
CA LEU A 327 -7.68 -11.13 17.86
C LEU A 327 -7.90 -11.75 16.47
N GLN A 328 -7.37 -11.13 15.40
CA GLN A 328 -7.47 -11.68 14.05
C GLN A 328 -6.76 -13.03 13.92
N SER A 329 -5.59 -13.16 14.50
CA SER A 329 -4.80 -14.40 14.53
C SER A 329 -5.56 -15.56 15.20
N ASP A 330 -6.15 -15.30 16.36
CA ASP A 330 -6.86 -16.32 17.15
C ASP A 330 -8.17 -16.75 16.47
N ILE A 331 -8.91 -15.79 15.92
CA ILE A 331 -10.13 -16.09 15.15
C ILE A 331 -9.78 -16.94 13.92
N LEU A 332 -8.78 -16.53 13.13
CA LEU A 332 -8.36 -17.25 11.94
C LEU A 332 -7.94 -18.69 12.23
N LYS A 333 -7.12 -18.91 13.26
CA LYS A 333 -6.71 -20.26 13.70
C LYS A 333 -7.93 -21.15 14.02
N LYS A 334 -8.84 -20.63 14.84
CA LYS A 334 -10.04 -21.35 15.25
C LYS A 334 -10.92 -21.72 14.05
N GLN A 335 -11.12 -20.78 13.15
CA GLN A 335 -11.96 -20.96 11.96
C GLN A 335 -11.34 -21.96 10.98
N ILE A 336 -10.04 -21.86 10.66
CA ILE A 336 -9.35 -22.83 9.78
C ILE A 336 -9.36 -24.23 10.38
N LYS A 337 -9.10 -24.34 11.69
CA LYS A 337 -9.18 -25.64 12.39
C LYS A 337 -10.57 -26.23 12.32
N HIS A 338 -11.59 -25.41 12.57
CA HIS A 338 -12.99 -25.86 12.58
C HIS A 338 -13.47 -26.29 11.18
N CYS A 339 -13.20 -25.48 10.13
CA CYS A 339 -13.73 -25.74 8.78
C CYS A 339 -12.95 -26.78 7.99
N TYR A 340 -11.63 -26.82 8.17
CA TYR A 340 -10.76 -27.65 7.34
C TYR A 340 -9.99 -28.72 8.12
N ASN A 341 -10.14 -28.76 9.45
CA ASN A 341 -9.38 -29.61 10.36
C ASN A 341 -7.85 -29.47 10.18
N LYS A 342 -7.39 -28.26 9.84
CA LYS A 342 -5.97 -27.94 9.62
C LYS A 342 -5.46 -27.04 10.71
N ASP A 343 -4.22 -27.30 11.18
CA ASP A 343 -3.49 -26.37 12.05
C ASP A 343 -2.62 -25.48 11.17
N ILE A 344 -2.66 -24.19 11.44
CA ILE A 344 -1.87 -23.18 10.71
C ILE A 344 -0.93 -22.44 11.64
N ALA A 345 0.27 -22.12 11.14
CA ALA A 345 1.15 -21.19 11.81
C ALA A 345 0.69 -19.74 11.56
N THR A 346 0.61 -18.94 12.62
CA THR A 346 0.34 -17.51 12.51
C THR A 346 1.37 -16.69 13.26
N TYR A 347 1.63 -15.50 12.78
CA TYR A 347 2.39 -14.47 13.49
C TYR A 347 1.56 -13.20 13.57
N THR A 348 1.54 -12.58 14.74
CA THR A 348 0.94 -11.26 14.92
C THR A 348 2.02 -10.21 14.74
N ILE A 349 1.94 -9.45 13.66
CA ILE A 349 2.87 -8.38 13.36
C ILE A 349 2.08 -7.15 12.90
N PRO A 350 2.12 -6.03 13.65
CA PRO A 350 1.48 -4.79 13.24
C PRO A 350 1.90 -4.36 11.83
N VAL A 351 0.95 -3.94 11.02
CA VAL A 351 1.21 -3.53 9.63
C VAL A 351 1.90 -2.18 9.51
N GLY A 352 1.93 -1.40 10.60
CA GLY A 352 2.65 -0.13 10.73
C GLY A 352 3.44 -0.05 12.01
N TYR A 353 4.15 1.05 12.21
CA TYR A 353 4.86 1.35 13.44
C TYR A 353 4.90 2.85 13.70
N LEU A 354 5.12 3.21 14.96
CA LEU A 354 5.37 4.57 15.40
C LEU A 354 6.89 4.81 15.45
N GLU A 355 7.37 5.90 14.87
CA GLU A 355 8.77 6.30 15.05
C GLU A 355 9.01 6.75 16.50
N GLU A 356 8.06 7.52 17.06
CA GLU A 356 8.10 8.04 18.42
C GLU A 356 6.67 8.25 18.98
N LEU A 357 6.57 8.49 20.28
CA LEU A 357 5.32 8.90 20.93
C LEU A 357 5.27 10.43 20.98
N LYS A 358 4.18 11.03 20.49
CA LYS A 358 4.05 12.48 20.31
C LYS A 358 3.15 13.13 21.37
N GLY A 359 3.40 14.39 21.66
CA GLY A 359 2.50 15.25 22.45
C GLY A 359 2.31 14.87 23.91
N LYS A 360 3.30 14.24 24.57
CA LYS A 360 3.21 13.81 25.98
C LYS A 360 2.97 14.96 26.97
N ASP A 361 3.63 16.08 26.73
CA ASP A 361 3.67 17.22 27.66
C ASP A 361 2.77 18.37 27.21
N LEU A 362 1.90 18.14 26.22
CA LEU A 362 1.01 19.17 25.71
C LEU A 362 -0.31 19.20 26.49
N GLU A 363 -0.71 20.38 26.91
CA GLU A 363 -2.10 20.65 27.28
C GLU A 363 -2.96 20.65 26.02
N ARG A 364 -4.17 20.10 26.10
CA ARG A 364 -5.08 19.97 24.99
C ARG A 364 -6.49 20.33 25.37
N ASP A 365 -7.21 20.86 24.42
CA ASP A 365 -8.65 20.98 24.51
C ASP A 365 -9.27 19.57 24.50
N LEU A 366 -9.91 19.22 25.59
CA LEU A 366 -10.44 17.87 25.83
C LEU A 366 -11.72 17.60 25.02
N ALA A 367 -12.40 18.64 24.56
CA ALA A 367 -13.56 18.57 23.70
C ALA A 367 -13.20 18.55 22.18
N LYS A 368 -11.89 18.61 21.85
CA LYS A 368 -11.43 18.59 20.47
C LYS A 368 -11.22 17.16 19.98
N LEU A 369 -12.11 16.74 19.08
CA LEU A 369 -12.21 15.41 18.51
C LEU A 369 -11.61 15.37 17.10
N VAL A 370 -11.15 14.21 16.67
CA VAL A 370 -10.66 13.99 15.29
C VAL A 370 -11.08 12.64 14.76
N THR A 371 -11.30 12.57 13.44
CA THR A 371 -11.30 11.33 12.67
C THR A 371 -10.46 11.52 11.40
N VAL A 372 -9.74 10.49 11.01
CA VAL A 372 -8.85 10.49 9.83
C VAL A 372 -9.15 9.23 9.02
N SER A 373 -9.81 9.39 7.88
CA SER A 373 -10.17 8.28 7.02
C SER A 373 -10.53 8.75 5.61
N ARG A 374 -10.63 7.82 4.66
CA ARG A 374 -11.30 8.11 3.39
C ARG A 374 -12.76 8.49 3.65
N LEU A 375 -13.30 9.42 2.87
CA LEU A 375 -14.72 9.77 2.93
C LEU A 375 -15.51 8.78 2.06
N SER A 376 -15.71 7.58 2.57
CA SER A 376 -16.37 6.44 1.90
C SER A 376 -17.41 5.79 2.82
N SER A 377 -18.37 5.10 2.24
CA SER A 377 -19.57 4.59 2.96
C SER A 377 -19.23 3.68 4.13
N GLU A 378 -18.20 2.83 4.00
CA GLU A 378 -17.76 1.89 5.05
C GLU A 378 -17.19 2.58 6.30
N LYS A 379 -16.90 3.88 6.22
CA LYS A 379 -16.43 4.68 7.36
C LYS A 379 -17.58 5.30 8.19
N ASN A 380 -18.82 5.20 7.71
CA ASN A 380 -20.04 5.63 8.42
C ASN A 380 -19.93 7.06 9.01
N LEU A 381 -19.27 7.98 8.29
CA LEU A 381 -19.09 9.36 8.78
C LEU A 381 -20.43 10.11 8.88
N ASP A 382 -21.43 9.71 8.12
CA ASP A 382 -22.80 10.22 8.24
C ASP A 382 -23.45 9.79 9.57
N ILE A 383 -23.21 8.56 10.04
CA ILE A 383 -23.62 8.11 11.38
C ILE A 383 -22.90 8.92 12.46
N LEU A 384 -21.59 9.17 12.31
CA LEU A 384 -20.84 10.00 13.25
C LEU A 384 -21.43 11.41 13.37
N ILE A 385 -21.77 12.05 12.25
CA ILE A 385 -22.38 13.39 12.24
C ILE A 385 -23.74 13.37 12.95
N GLU A 386 -24.58 12.36 12.70
CA GLU A 386 -25.89 12.22 13.37
C GLU A 386 -25.74 11.96 14.88
N SER A 387 -24.76 11.15 15.28
CA SER A 387 -24.43 10.90 16.68
C SER A 387 -24.02 12.20 17.38
N LEU A 388 -23.20 13.02 16.74
CA LEU A 388 -22.78 14.31 17.25
C LEU A 388 -23.92 15.34 17.30
N ALA A 389 -24.88 15.29 16.36
CA ALA A 389 -26.10 16.10 16.45
C ALA A 389 -26.91 15.74 17.72
N THR A 390 -26.98 14.45 18.05
CA THR A 390 -27.62 13.97 19.28
C THR A 390 -26.89 14.47 20.54
N VAL A 391 -25.55 14.41 20.53
CA VAL A 391 -24.68 14.88 21.62
C VAL A 391 -24.83 16.40 21.83
N LYS A 392 -24.80 17.18 20.74
CA LYS A 392 -25.02 18.66 20.79
C LYS A 392 -26.40 18.99 21.33
N GLY A 393 -27.44 18.26 20.91
CA GLY A 393 -28.82 18.42 21.41
C GLY A 393 -28.99 18.17 22.92
N LYS A 394 -28.06 17.47 23.55
CA LYS A 394 -27.98 17.26 25.00
C LYS A 394 -27.14 18.32 25.73
N GLY A 395 -26.63 19.31 25.01
CA GLY A 395 -25.89 20.44 25.56
C GLY A 395 -24.39 20.26 25.75
N TYR A 396 -23.81 19.23 25.15
CA TYR A 396 -22.35 19.06 25.15
C TYR A 396 -21.69 19.91 24.06
N GLU A 397 -20.60 20.57 24.42
CA GLU A 397 -19.74 21.32 23.49
C GLU A 397 -18.58 20.46 23.00
N PHE A 398 -18.30 20.52 21.71
CA PHE A 398 -17.20 19.81 21.07
C PHE A 398 -16.82 20.47 19.73
N ILE A 399 -15.64 20.14 19.25
CA ILE A 399 -15.19 20.40 17.87
C ILE A 399 -14.75 19.05 17.28
N LEU A 400 -15.23 18.72 16.07
CA LEU A 400 -14.76 17.58 15.29
C LEU A 400 -14.12 18.05 13.99
N ASP A 401 -12.84 17.70 13.79
CA ASP A 401 -12.17 17.83 12.51
C ASP A 401 -12.12 16.46 11.81
N ILE A 402 -12.57 16.40 10.55
CA ILE A 402 -12.57 15.22 9.69
C ILE A 402 -11.52 15.41 8.60
N TYR A 403 -10.46 14.59 8.64
CA TYR A 403 -9.39 14.61 7.64
C TYR A 403 -9.54 13.46 6.66
N GLY A 404 -9.45 13.79 5.38
CA GLY A 404 -9.51 12.86 4.26
C GLY A 404 -10.34 13.38 3.10
N GLU A 405 -10.36 12.61 2.02
CA GLU A 405 -11.13 12.88 0.81
C GLU A 405 -11.88 11.61 0.36
N GLY A 406 -12.91 11.76 -0.46
CA GLY A 406 -13.65 10.65 -1.03
C GLY A 406 -15.02 11.03 -1.59
N SER A 407 -15.70 10.03 -2.13
CA SER A 407 -16.97 10.17 -2.84
C SER A 407 -18.13 10.71 -1.99
N GLU A 408 -18.07 10.54 -0.66
CA GLU A 408 -19.13 10.97 0.26
C GLU A 408 -19.07 12.47 0.64
N ARG A 409 -18.02 13.20 0.22
CA ARG A 409 -17.78 14.58 0.65
C ARG A 409 -19.02 15.49 0.54
N ILE A 410 -19.62 15.56 -0.66
CA ILE A 410 -20.79 16.45 -0.92
C ILE A 410 -21.98 16.07 -0.02
N LYS A 411 -22.21 14.76 0.16
CA LYS A 411 -23.26 14.24 1.04
C LYS A 411 -23.02 14.65 2.50
N LEU A 412 -21.78 14.53 2.99
CA LEU A 412 -21.41 14.89 4.35
C LEU A 412 -21.52 16.40 4.60
N GLU A 413 -21.10 17.25 3.67
CA GLU A 413 -21.28 18.72 3.73
C GLU A 413 -22.76 19.09 3.84
N SER A 414 -23.60 18.46 3.01
CA SER A 414 -25.05 18.67 3.04
C SER A 414 -25.67 18.22 4.37
N LEU A 415 -25.18 17.10 4.93
CA LEU A 415 -25.66 16.57 6.21
C LEU A 415 -25.27 17.49 7.38
N ILE A 416 -24.01 17.94 7.45
CA ILE A 416 -23.53 18.91 8.47
C ILE A 416 -24.43 20.14 8.49
N LYS A 417 -24.69 20.72 7.31
CA LYS A 417 -25.55 21.89 7.17
C LYS A 417 -27.00 21.60 7.60
N SER A 418 -27.59 20.47 7.18
CA SER A 418 -28.97 20.12 7.54
C SER A 418 -29.16 19.88 9.03
N LYS A 419 -28.09 19.50 9.76
CA LYS A 419 -28.11 19.30 11.22
C LYS A 419 -27.70 20.56 12.01
N GLY A 420 -27.30 21.66 11.34
CA GLY A 420 -26.85 22.89 11.99
C GLY A 420 -25.56 22.69 12.79
N LEU A 421 -24.58 22.02 12.20
CA LEU A 421 -23.31 21.66 12.86
C LEU A 421 -22.07 22.32 12.21
N GLU A 422 -22.27 23.33 11.34
CA GLU A 422 -21.21 24.03 10.61
C GLU A 422 -20.23 24.79 11.53
N ASP A 423 -20.65 25.09 12.75
CA ASP A 423 -19.85 25.76 13.78
C ASP A 423 -18.94 24.80 14.58
N CYS A 424 -19.15 23.48 14.48
CA CYS A 424 -18.42 22.49 15.29
C CYS A 424 -17.91 21.25 14.53
N ILE A 425 -18.29 21.04 13.26
CA ILE A 425 -17.78 19.93 12.44
C ILE A 425 -17.17 20.46 11.14
N PHE A 426 -15.91 20.12 10.88
CA PHE A 426 -15.14 20.65 9.75
C PHE A 426 -14.53 19.53 8.90
N LEU A 427 -14.79 19.53 7.58
CA LEU A 427 -14.13 18.67 6.60
C LEU A 427 -12.82 19.34 6.13
N LYS A 428 -11.68 18.85 6.61
CA LYS A 428 -10.35 19.48 6.46
C LYS A 428 -9.63 19.07 5.16
N GLY A 429 -10.18 18.12 4.41
CA GLY A 429 -9.52 17.60 3.21
C GLY A 429 -8.37 16.64 3.50
N HIS A 430 -7.66 16.26 2.44
CA HIS A 430 -6.49 15.39 2.55
C HIS A 430 -5.22 16.20 2.78
N ILE A 431 -4.57 15.96 3.92
CA ILE A 431 -3.28 16.57 4.28
C ILE A 431 -2.36 15.53 4.92
N ASP A 432 -1.09 15.86 5.11
CA ASP A 432 -0.20 15.07 5.97
C ASP A 432 -0.66 15.19 7.43
N VAL A 433 -1.10 14.08 7.99
CA VAL A 433 -1.65 14.01 9.35
C VAL A 433 -0.62 13.62 10.41
N SER A 434 0.64 13.46 10.02
CA SER A 434 1.69 12.96 10.92
C SER A 434 1.87 13.77 12.21
N ASP A 435 1.56 15.06 12.18
CA ASP A 435 1.71 15.98 13.33
C ASP A 435 0.41 16.53 13.90
N ILE A 436 -0.75 16.31 13.25
CA ILE A 436 -2.00 16.92 13.69
C ILE A 436 -2.58 16.29 14.95
N TYR A 437 -2.39 14.98 15.15
CA TYR A 437 -3.02 14.27 16.27
C TYR A 437 -2.69 14.90 17.65
N LYS A 438 -1.52 15.49 17.80
CA LYS A 438 -1.10 16.14 19.05
C LYS A 438 -2.03 17.28 19.50
N ASP A 439 -2.83 17.85 18.60
CA ASP A 439 -3.74 18.96 18.85
C ASP A 439 -5.14 18.51 19.29
N TYR A 440 -5.39 17.20 19.34
CA TYR A 440 -6.66 16.57 19.68
C TYR A 440 -6.56 15.73 20.94
N SER A 441 -7.70 15.44 21.53
CA SER A 441 -7.77 14.63 22.75
C SER A 441 -8.44 13.29 22.56
N CYS A 442 -9.32 13.15 21.56
CA CYS A 442 -10.02 11.91 21.27
C CYS A 442 -10.11 11.67 19.77
N TYR A 443 -9.88 10.43 19.37
CA TYR A 443 -10.18 9.91 18.05
C TYR A 443 -11.54 9.22 18.08
N VAL A 444 -12.43 9.55 17.14
CA VAL A 444 -13.75 8.89 17.02
C VAL A 444 -13.78 8.05 15.75
N SER A 445 -14.08 6.76 15.89
CA SER A 445 -14.17 5.80 14.78
C SER A 445 -15.60 5.28 14.63
N ALA A 446 -16.25 5.64 13.53
CA ALA A 446 -17.58 5.11 13.18
C ALA A 446 -17.51 3.95 12.16
N SER A 447 -16.31 3.46 11.82
CA SER A 447 -16.13 2.37 10.86
C SER A 447 -16.86 1.10 11.31
N GLN A 448 -17.54 0.43 10.37
CA GLN A 448 -18.19 -0.87 10.60
C GLN A 448 -17.20 -2.05 10.67
N GLY A 449 -15.96 -1.84 10.32
CA GLY A 449 -14.85 -2.80 10.41
C GLY A 449 -13.52 -2.10 10.20
N GLU A 450 -12.50 -2.55 10.91
CA GLU A 450 -11.14 -1.99 10.80
C GLU A 450 -10.11 -3.09 10.97
N GLY A 451 -9.44 -3.47 9.89
CA GLY A 451 -8.47 -4.57 9.90
C GLY A 451 -7.34 -4.36 10.91
N PHE A 452 -6.77 -3.16 10.96
CA PHE A 452 -5.79 -2.74 11.96
C PHE A 452 -6.04 -1.30 12.41
N GLY A 453 -6.15 -0.35 11.45
CA GLY A 453 -6.31 1.07 11.73
C GLY A 453 -4.98 1.79 11.95
N LEU A 454 -4.27 2.11 10.86
CA LEU A 454 -3.04 2.91 10.95
C LEU A 454 -3.31 4.26 11.64
N SER A 455 -4.42 4.91 11.30
CA SER A 455 -4.83 6.17 11.94
C SER A 455 -5.16 6.01 13.43
N LEU A 456 -5.69 4.84 13.84
CA LEU A 456 -5.89 4.51 15.26
C LEU A 456 -4.54 4.37 15.99
N MET A 457 -3.59 3.65 15.37
CA MET A 457 -2.24 3.52 15.93
C MET A 457 -1.56 4.88 16.08
N GLU A 458 -1.65 5.75 15.08
CA GLU A 458 -1.09 7.11 15.12
C GLU A 458 -1.75 7.99 16.19
N ALA A 459 -3.07 7.87 16.34
CA ALA A 459 -3.84 8.57 17.35
C ALA A 459 -3.41 8.16 18.77
N VAL A 460 -3.36 6.84 19.08
CA VAL A 460 -2.89 6.39 20.39
C VAL A 460 -1.41 6.68 20.62
N GLY A 461 -0.58 6.66 19.55
CA GLY A 461 0.82 7.09 19.56
C GLY A 461 1.00 8.56 19.93
N SER A 462 -0.02 9.35 19.69
CA SER A 462 -0.12 10.75 20.06
C SER A 462 -0.91 10.99 21.35
N GLY A 463 -1.28 9.92 22.07
CA GLY A 463 -1.95 9.99 23.37
C GLY A 463 -3.45 10.34 23.31
N LEU A 464 -4.12 10.09 22.17
CA LEU A 464 -5.56 10.28 22.03
C LEU A 464 -6.32 9.10 22.63
N PHE A 465 -7.41 9.40 23.31
CA PHE A 465 -8.41 8.41 23.67
C PHE A 465 -9.17 7.97 22.43
N LEU A 466 -9.78 6.79 22.46
CA LEU A 466 -10.56 6.25 21.36
C LEU A 466 -12.02 6.07 21.75
N VAL A 467 -12.93 6.58 20.94
CA VAL A 467 -14.34 6.20 20.98
C VAL A 467 -14.70 5.55 19.65
N GLY A 468 -15.34 4.39 19.68
CA GLY A 468 -15.71 3.70 18.45
C GLY A 468 -16.53 2.45 18.68
N TYR A 469 -16.98 1.83 17.59
CA TYR A 469 -17.70 0.57 17.68
C TYR A 469 -16.80 -0.59 18.09
N ASP A 470 -17.36 -1.56 18.84
CA ASP A 470 -16.73 -2.84 19.14
C ASP A 470 -16.84 -3.76 17.92
N VAL A 471 -16.01 -3.48 16.93
CA VAL A 471 -15.94 -4.22 15.66
C VAL A 471 -14.53 -4.76 15.43
N ASN A 472 -14.41 -5.85 14.69
CA ASN A 472 -13.12 -6.46 14.33
C ASN A 472 -12.26 -5.49 13.51
N TYR A 473 -10.96 -5.36 13.76
CA TYR A 473 -10.11 -5.85 14.84
C TYR A 473 -9.39 -4.68 15.48
N GLY A 474 -9.32 -3.53 14.77
CA GLY A 474 -8.53 -2.36 15.14
C GLY A 474 -9.04 -1.66 16.40
N ASN A 475 -10.34 -1.34 16.45
CA ASN A 475 -10.90 -0.63 17.60
C ASN A 475 -10.62 -1.36 18.93
N PRO A 476 -10.92 -2.66 19.11
CA PRO A 476 -10.58 -3.38 20.34
C PRO A 476 -9.07 -3.54 20.58
N THR A 477 -8.26 -3.45 19.53
CA THR A 477 -6.79 -3.51 19.66
C THR A 477 -6.24 -2.23 20.31
N PHE A 478 -6.82 -1.07 19.99
CA PHE A 478 -6.34 0.24 20.44
C PHE A 478 -7.18 0.87 21.55
N CYS A 479 -8.26 0.22 21.98
CA CYS A 479 -9.13 0.71 23.03
C CYS A 479 -9.30 -0.31 24.17
N LYS A 480 -9.00 0.10 25.39
CA LYS A 480 -9.36 -0.60 26.62
C LYS A 480 -10.49 0.16 27.29
N GLN A 481 -11.62 -0.53 27.46
CA GLN A 481 -12.86 0.03 27.97
C GLN A 481 -12.68 0.78 29.30
N GLY A 482 -13.02 2.07 29.31
CA GLY A 482 -12.93 2.93 30.51
C GLY A 482 -11.51 3.34 30.92
N GLU A 483 -10.46 2.83 30.26
CA GLU A 483 -9.06 3.16 30.53
C GLU A 483 -8.44 4.02 29.45
N THR A 484 -8.58 3.62 28.17
CA THR A 484 -8.04 4.34 27.03
C THR A 484 -9.13 4.85 26.08
N GLY A 485 -10.40 4.63 26.42
CA GLY A 485 -11.55 5.07 25.63
C GLY A 485 -12.80 4.23 25.90
N TYR A 486 -13.72 4.29 24.96
CA TYR A 486 -15.00 3.59 25.03
C TYR A 486 -15.30 2.87 23.71
N LEU A 487 -15.54 1.57 23.79
CA LEU A 487 -16.14 0.78 22.72
C LEU A 487 -17.65 0.66 22.96
N VAL A 488 -18.41 0.82 21.90
CA VAL A 488 -19.86 0.72 21.94
C VAL A 488 -20.37 -0.33 20.93
N PRO A 489 -21.53 -0.95 21.17
CA PRO A 489 -22.09 -1.95 20.28
C PRO A 489 -22.32 -1.38 18.86
N TYR A 490 -22.12 -2.23 17.85
CA TYR A 490 -22.52 -2.02 16.48
C TYR A 490 -23.54 -3.08 16.07
N VAL A 491 -24.64 -2.66 15.48
CA VAL A 491 -25.70 -3.56 15.00
C VAL A 491 -25.84 -3.38 13.49
N GLU A 492 -25.49 -4.45 12.75
CA GLU A 492 -25.59 -4.42 11.28
C GLU A 492 -27.00 -4.11 10.81
N GLY A 493 -27.12 -3.18 9.87
CA GLY A 493 -28.39 -2.77 9.30
C GLY A 493 -29.30 -1.90 10.20
N ASN A 494 -28.92 -1.65 11.46
CA ASN A 494 -29.70 -0.82 12.38
C ASN A 494 -29.05 0.57 12.59
N ARG A 495 -29.30 1.49 11.64
CA ARG A 495 -28.72 2.81 11.64
C ARG A 495 -29.05 3.61 12.92
N GLU A 496 -30.31 3.58 13.36
CA GLU A 496 -30.78 4.37 14.50
C GLU A 496 -30.08 3.91 15.79
N GLU A 497 -29.98 2.62 16.03
CA GLU A 497 -29.29 2.07 17.18
C GLU A 497 -27.79 2.41 17.14
N ASN A 498 -27.17 2.36 15.97
CA ASN A 498 -25.76 2.71 15.80
C ASN A 498 -25.51 4.21 16.11
N VAL A 499 -26.38 5.09 15.65
CA VAL A 499 -26.33 6.54 15.99
C VAL A 499 -26.39 6.75 17.51
N LEU A 500 -27.37 6.12 18.19
CA LEU A 500 -27.55 6.25 19.63
C LEU A 500 -26.38 5.64 20.42
N SER A 501 -25.91 4.49 20.00
CA SER A 501 -24.79 3.78 20.62
C SER A 501 -23.50 4.62 20.55
N LEU A 502 -23.18 5.16 19.37
CA LEU A 502 -21.98 6.00 19.21
C LEU A 502 -22.11 7.33 19.97
N ALA A 503 -23.30 7.92 19.99
CA ALA A 503 -23.59 9.11 20.79
C ALA A 503 -23.34 8.86 22.29
N ASP A 504 -23.82 7.73 22.84
CA ASP A 504 -23.59 7.32 24.23
C ASP A 504 -22.08 7.19 24.54
N GLY A 505 -21.31 6.59 23.63
CA GLY A 505 -19.85 6.51 23.78
C GLY A 505 -19.15 7.86 23.81
N ILE A 506 -19.56 8.78 22.92
CA ILE A 506 -19.03 10.15 22.88
C ILE A 506 -19.43 10.93 24.15
N GLU A 507 -20.68 10.80 24.60
CA GLU A 507 -21.15 11.42 25.84
C GLU A 507 -20.37 10.92 27.07
N LYS A 508 -20.15 9.60 27.17
CA LYS A 508 -19.33 9.03 28.23
C LYS A 508 -17.92 9.60 28.23
N TYR A 509 -17.31 9.74 27.03
CA TYR A 509 -16.01 10.38 26.93
C TYR A 509 -16.07 11.82 27.41
N LEU A 510 -16.98 12.65 26.88
CA LEU A 510 -17.12 14.06 27.24
C LEU A 510 -17.50 14.27 28.72
N GLY A 511 -18.26 13.36 29.31
CA GLY A 511 -18.61 13.41 30.75
C GLY A 511 -17.50 12.95 31.70
N THR A 512 -16.55 12.17 31.20
CA THR A 512 -15.46 11.58 32.04
C THR A 512 -14.06 12.00 31.62
N TYR A 513 -13.93 12.88 30.66
CA TYR A 513 -12.64 13.23 30.05
C TYR A 513 -11.60 13.75 31.05
N LEU A 514 -12.00 14.49 32.11
CA LEU A 514 -11.08 14.95 33.16
C LEU A 514 -10.44 13.77 33.92
N THR A 515 -11.21 12.72 34.18
CA THR A 515 -10.73 11.50 34.82
C THR A 515 -9.84 10.69 33.88
N LEU A 516 -10.27 10.52 32.64
CA LEU A 516 -9.49 9.84 31.58
C LEU A 516 -8.17 10.56 31.31
N HIS A 517 -8.20 11.89 31.24
CA HIS A 517 -7.00 12.69 30.98
C HIS A 517 -5.88 12.44 32.00
N ARG A 518 -6.23 12.22 33.28
CA ARG A 518 -5.26 11.82 34.30
C ARG A 518 -4.61 10.45 33.99
N ASN A 519 -5.28 9.61 33.23
CA ASN A 519 -4.83 8.28 32.80
C ASN A 519 -4.22 8.25 31.40
N ARG A 520 -3.90 9.38 30.76
CA ARG A 520 -3.28 9.43 29.43
C ARG A 520 -2.01 8.59 29.31
N SER A 521 -1.31 8.36 30.42
CA SER A 521 -0.17 7.43 30.48
C SER A 521 -0.53 6.01 30.05
N SER A 522 -1.78 5.55 30.30
CA SER A 522 -2.25 4.23 29.85
C SER A 522 -2.33 4.14 28.32
N VAL A 523 -2.76 5.21 27.65
CA VAL A 523 -2.78 5.29 26.17
C VAL A 523 -1.36 5.17 25.61
N TYR A 524 -0.41 5.93 26.16
CA TYR A 524 0.99 5.82 25.75
C TYR A 524 1.61 4.45 26.07
N ASN A 525 1.23 3.81 27.17
CA ASN A 525 1.70 2.47 27.50
C ASN A 525 1.22 1.43 26.49
N LEU A 526 -0.04 1.54 26.03
CA LEU A 526 -0.56 0.75 24.92
C LEU A 526 0.25 1.00 23.63
N ALA A 527 0.46 2.27 23.30
CA ALA A 527 1.15 2.69 22.08
C ALA A 527 2.63 2.23 22.00
N LYS A 528 3.31 2.03 23.14
CA LYS A 528 4.70 1.54 23.19
C LYS A 528 4.91 0.21 22.48
N GLY A 529 3.87 -0.65 22.43
CA GLY A 529 3.92 -1.93 21.73
C GLY A 529 4.08 -1.77 20.20
N TYR A 530 3.75 -0.60 19.67
CA TYR A 530 3.79 -0.28 18.24
C TYR A 530 4.98 0.58 17.83
N LEU A 531 5.92 0.84 18.75
CA LEU A 531 7.17 1.51 18.41
C LEU A 531 7.98 0.69 17.41
N LYS A 532 8.69 1.36 16.53
CA LYS A 532 9.50 0.79 15.44
C LYS A 532 10.35 -0.40 15.87
N ASP A 533 11.06 -0.28 17.00
CA ASP A 533 11.93 -1.36 17.47
C ASP A 533 11.13 -2.59 17.92
N LYS A 534 9.93 -2.41 18.49
CA LYS A 534 9.05 -3.53 18.86
C LYS A 534 8.54 -4.28 17.64
N VAL A 535 8.03 -3.55 16.64
CA VAL A 535 7.58 -4.17 15.38
C VAL A 535 8.75 -4.82 14.64
N LYS A 536 9.94 -4.22 14.70
CA LYS A 536 11.18 -4.78 14.15
C LYS A 536 11.57 -6.10 14.83
N GLU A 537 11.37 -6.24 16.13
CA GLU A 537 11.58 -7.48 16.88
C GLU A 537 10.63 -8.58 16.38
N CYS A 538 9.35 -8.29 16.15
CA CYS A 538 8.38 -9.24 15.60
C CYS A 538 8.84 -9.76 14.23
N TRP A 539 9.26 -8.87 13.32
CA TRP A 539 9.80 -9.27 12.02
C TRP A 539 11.09 -10.10 12.14
N ARG A 540 12.00 -9.76 13.06
CA ARG A 540 13.21 -10.56 13.30
C ARG A 540 12.87 -11.97 13.77
N SER A 541 11.90 -12.10 14.69
CA SER A 541 11.44 -13.39 15.17
C SER A 541 10.94 -14.26 14.03
N LEU A 542 10.02 -13.76 13.20
CA LEU A 542 9.50 -14.48 12.04
C LEU A 542 10.60 -14.86 11.03
N LEU A 543 11.48 -13.92 10.67
CA LEU A 543 12.51 -14.15 9.66
C LEU A 543 13.57 -15.16 10.09
N ASN A 544 13.80 -15.29 11.39
CA ASN A 544 14.78 -16.22 11.96
C ASN A 544 14.15 -17.57 12.39
N ASP A 545 12.83 -17.68 12.36
CA ASP A 545 12.14 -18.93 12.69
C ASP A 545 12.39 -19.96 11.59
N LYS A 546 13.03 -21.05 11.97
CA LYS A 546 13.36 -22.17 11.06
C LYS A 546 12.28 -23.26 11.07
N SER A 547 11.29 -23.16 11.93
CA SER A 547 10.18 -24.13 12.00
C SER A 547 9.09 -23.89 10.96
N ILE A 548 9.14 -22.72 10.33
CA ILE A 548 8.18 -22.25 9.31
C ILE A 548 8.67 -22.52 7.88
#